data_28b858dce60a6486f03f84db888ea174
#
_entry.id   28b858dce60a6486f03f84db888ea174
#
_cell.length_a   1.000
_cell.length_b   1.000
_cell.length_c   1.000
_cell.angle_alpha   90.00
_cell.angle_beta   90.00
_cell.angle_gamma   90.00
#
_symmetry.space_group_name_H-M   'P 1'
#
loop_
_entity.id
_entity.type
_entity.pdbx_description
1 polymer ?
#
loop_
_entity_poly.entity_id
_entity_poly.type
_entity_poly.pdbx_seq_one_letter_code
_entity_poly.pdbx_strand_id
1 'polypeptide(L)'
;MGDAKISQSTMLTLSNTIKQHTQATCRALHAAEGFVFFSLYREAIAELDSIPEFDQDDCDVMIARIRVLLHLGRWRKAAQLSVHGAKLHDSEDEFTVQRAFALHQLNLGEQAARVLLDAPEWIRRTGILHYNLACYEARWGNLTVARQCVQEAIHLNSAIRKNARQDPDLAELWN
;
A
#
# COMPACT_ATOMS: atom_id res chain seq x y z
N MET A 1 -29.25 43.22 -9.27
CA MET A 1 -28.88 42.56 -8.00
C MET A 1 -29.71 41.31 -7.90
N GLY A 2 -29.18 40.19 -8.29
CA GLY A 2 -29.83 38.90 -8.26
C GLY A 2 -29.00 37.95 -7.42
N ASP A 3 -29.48 37.72 -6.20
CA ASP A 3 -28.88 36.76 -5.27
C ASP A 3 -29.06 35.33 -5.80
N ALA A 4 -27.99 34.71 -6.21
CA ALA A 4 -27.96 33.30 -6.56
C ALA A 4 -28.14 32.46 -5.28
N LYS A 5 -29.37 32.07 -4.97
CA LYS A 5 -29.65 31.04 -3.96
C LYS A 5 -29.03 29.72 -4.41
N ILE A 6 -27.91 29.33 -3.84
CA ILE A 6 -27.38 28.00 -3.97
C ILE A 6 -28.41 27.04 -3.33
N SER A 7 -28.97 26.17 -4.16
CA SER A 7 -30.03 25.24 -3.76
C SER A 7 -29.50 24.29 -2.67
N GLN A 8 -30.28 24.10 -1.61
CA GLN A 8 -30.02 23.12 -0.55
C GLN A 8 -29.78 21.69 -1.09
N SER A 9 -30.29 21.39 -2.29
CA SER A 9 -30.06 20.13 -2.99
C SER A 9 -28.58 19.95 -3.41
N THR A 10 -27.87 21.05 -3.74
CA THR A 10 -26.44 20.99 -4.13
C THR A 10 -25.51 20.78 -2.93
N MET A 11 -25.91 21.23 -1.74
CA MET A 11 -25.16 20.96 -0.50
C MET A 11 -25.32 19.51 -0.01
N LEU A 12 -26.48 18.88 -0.26
CA LEU A 12 -26.72 17.48 0.08
C LEU A 12 -25.94 16.51 -0.80
N THR A 13 -25.64 16.88 -2.05
CA THR A 13 -24.85 16.05 -2.97
C THR A 13 -23.34 16.13 -2.72
N LEU A 14 -22.82 17.20 -2.15
CA LEU A 14 -21.41 17.31 -1.74
C LEU A 14 -21.10 16.64 -0.40
N SER A 15 -22.15 16.37 0.41
CA SER A 15 -22.04 15.71 1.73
C SER A 15 -21.96 14.18 1.64
N ASN A 16 -22.20 13.59 0.47
CA ASN A 16 -22.32 12.13 0.30
C ASN A 16 -21.06 11.43 -0.23
N THR A 17 -19.89 12.09 -0.26
CA THR A 17 -18.67 11.49 -0.82
C THR A 17 -17.69 10.99 0.23
N ILE A 18 -17.98 11.17 1.52
CA ILE A 18 -17.26 10.45 2.58
C ILE A 18 -18.12 9.24 2.93
N LYS A 19 -17.82 8.10 2.31
CA LYS A 19 -18.43 6.83 2.69
C LYS A 19 -17.99 6.55 4.13
N GLN A 20 -18.89 6.80 5.08
CA GLN A 20 -18.64 6.42 6.47
C GLN A 20 -18.78 4.91 6.55
N HIS A 21 -17.70 4.24 6.99
CA HIS A 21 -17.77 2.83 7.34
C HIS A 21 -18.89 2.57 8.35
N THR A 22 -19.53 1.41 8.23
CA THR A 22 -20.46 0.99 9.27
C THR A 22 -19.73 0.82 10.60
N GLN A 23 -20.45 0.91 11.70
CA GLN A 23 -19.87 0.69 13.03
C GLN A 23 -19.24 -0.72 13.14
N ALA A 24 -19.80 -1.71 12.45
CA ALA A 24 -19.26 -3.06 12.39
C ALA A 24 -17.90 -3.08 11.68
N THR A 25 -17.79 -2.43 10.52
CA THR A 25 -16.54 -2.31 9.74
C THR A 25 -15.46 -1.59 10.53
N CYS A 26 -15.78 -0.46 11.18
CA CYS A 26 -14.82 0.24 12.04
C CYS A 26 -14.29 -0.65 13.18
N ARG A 27 -15.16 -1.41 13.84
CA ARG A 27 -14.74 -2.34 14.91
C ARG A 27 -13.83 -3.43 14.39
N ALA A 28 -14.18 -4.05 13.26
CA ALA A 28 -13.39 -5.11 12.66
C ALA A 28 -12.00 -4.62 12.21
N LEU A 29 -11.91 -3.41 11.60
CA LEU A 29 -10.63 -2.78 11.25
C LEU A 29 -9.76 -2.56 12.50
N HIS A 30 -10.29 -1.94 13.55
CA HIS A 30 -9.54 -1.72 14.79
C HIS A 30 -9.11 -3.04 15.46
N ALA A 31 -9.98 -4.05 15.47
CA ALA A 31 -9.63 -5.37 16.02
C ALA A 31 -8.50 -6.01 15.19
N ALA A 32 -8.59 -5.97 13.86
CA ALA A 32 -7.56 -6.48 12.98
C ALA A 32 -6.22 -5.77 13.18
N GLU A 33 -6.20 -4.44 13.32
CA GLU A 33 -4.99 -3.67 13.66
C GLU A 33 -4.37 -4.12 14.99
N GLY A 34 -5.21 -4.31 16.01
CA GLY A 34 -4.78 -4.84 17.31
C GLY A 34 -4.14 -6.22 17.18
N PHE A 35 -4.75 -7.13 16.42
CA PHE A 35 -4.18 -8.45 16.18
C PHE A 35 -2.86 -8.39 15.38
N VAL A 36 -2.76 -7.51 14.37
CA VAL A 36 -1.51 -7.28 13.63
C VAL A 36 -0.39 -6.80 14.56
N PHE A 37 -0.68 -5.88 15.49
CA PHE A 37 0.28 -5.39 16.47
C PHE A 37 0.89 -6.54 17.31
N PHE A 38 0.10 -7.55 17.66
CA PHE A 38 0.54 -8.74 18.38
C PHE A 38 1.01 -9.88 17.44
N SER A 39 1.16 -9.63 16.13
CA SER A 39 1.51 -10.65 15.11
C SER A 39 0.52 -11.83 15.01
N LEU A 40 -0.71 -11.63 15.42
CA LEU A 40 -1.82 -12.60 15.36
C LEU A 40 -2.55 -12.46 14.02
N TYR A 41 -1.85 -12.76 12.92
CA TYR A 41 -2.33 -12.48 11.55
C TYR A 41 -3.52 -13.34 11.12
N ARG A 42 -3.70 -14.54 11.72
CA ARG A 42 -4.85 -15.41 11.43
C ARG A 42 -6.13 -14.84 12.05
N GLU A 43 -6.02 -14.29 13.24
CA GLU A 43 -7.08 -13.62 13.95
C GLU A 43 -7.43 -12.30 13.23
N ALA A 44 -6.42 -11.55 12.80
CA ALA A 44 -6.62 -10.34 12.01
C ALA A 44 -7.40 -10.58 10.71
N ILE A 45 -7.06 -11.64 9.95
CA ILE A 45 -7.79 -11.94 8.72
C ILE A 45 -9.22 -12.40 8.99
N ALA A 46 -9.47 -13.10 10.09
CA ALA A 46 -10.81 -13.54 10.47
C ALA A 46 -11.72 -12.34 10.82
N GLU A 47 -11.19 -11.32 11.51
CA GLU A 47 -11.91 -10.05 11.73
C GLU A 47 -12.26 -9.34 10.43
N LEU A 48 -11.29 -9.23 9.51
CA LEU A 48 -11.53 -8.62 8.21
C LEU A 48 -12.55 -9.43 7.37
N ASP A 49 -12.61 -10.76 7.54
CA ASP A 49 -13.59 -11.61 6.86
C ASP A 49 -15.01 -11.42 7.44
N SER A 50 -15.15 -10.88 8.65
CA SER A 50 -16.45 -10.57 9.27
C SER A 50 -17.07 -9.27 8.75
N ILE A 51 -16.32 -8.44 8.03
CA ILE A 51 -16.80 -7.18 7.47
C ILE A 51 -17.90 -7.46 6.45
N PRO A 52 -19.01 -6.70 6.46
CA PRO A 52 -20.10 -6.87 5.51
C PRO A 52 -19.64 -6.78 4.04
N GLU A 53 -20.26 -7.56 3.15
CA GLU A 53 -19.88 -7.66 1.74
C GLU A 53 -19.84 -6.30 1.03
N PHE A 54 -20.77 -5.41 1.34
CA PHE A 54 -20.84 -4.08 0.73
C PHE A 54 -19.71 -3.13 1.15
N ASP A 55 -18.96 -3.43 2.22
CA ASP A 55 -17.78 -2.68 2.67
C ASP A 55 -16.45 -3.38 2.31
N GLN A 56 -16.48 -4.57 1.71
CA GLN A 56 -15.26 -5.34 1.39
C GLN A 56 -14.36 -4.64 0.36
N ASP A 57 -14.95 -3.83 -0.53
CA ASP A 57 -14.26 -3.06 -1.55
C ASP A 57 -13.88 -1.64 -1.08
N ASP A 58 -14.05 -1.32 0.19
CA ASP A 58 -13.58 -0.06 0.74
C ASP A 58 -12.06 -0.03 0.79
N CYS A 59 -11.48 1.13 0.50
CA CYS A 59 -10.04 1.33 0.39
C CYS A 59 -9.29 0.82 1.63
N ASP A 60 -9.70 1.26 2.82
CA ASP A 60 -9.06 0.91 4.09
C ASP A 60 -9.18 -0.58 4.39
N VAL A 61 -10.34 -1.19 4.07
CA VAL A 61 -10.56 -2.63 4.24
C VAL A 61 -9.65 -3.43 3.33
N MET A 62 -9.56 -3.06 2.07
CA MET A 62 -8.68 -3.72 1.10
C MET A 62 -7.21 -3.59 1.49
N ILE A 63 -6.76 -2.41 1.87
CA ILE A 63 -5.38 -2.16 2.32
C ILE A 63 -5.06 -3.00 3.57
N ALA A 64 -5.92 -2.99 4.57
CA ALA A 64 -5.74 -3.79 5.78
C ALA A 64 -5.63 -5.29 5.44
N ARG A 65 -6.53 -5.77 4.58
CA ARG A 65 -6.54 -7.17 4.13
C ARG A 65 -5.26 -7.54 3.38
N ILE A 66 -4.78 -6.69 2.47
CA ILE A 66 -3.54 -6.93 1.74
C ILE A 66 -2.36 -7.00 2.71
N ARG A 67 -2.24 -6.07 3.66
CA ARG A 67 -1.18 -6.08 4.69
C ARG A 67 -1.16 -7.39 5.47
N VAL A 68 -2.32 -7.86 5.92
CA VAL A 68 -2.41 -9.15 6.63
C VAL A 68 -2.02 -10.31 5.73
N LEU A 69 -2.46 -10.33 4.46
CA LEU A 69 -2.08 -11.37 3.49
C LEU A 69 -0.57 -11.40 3.24
N LEU A 70 0.10 -10.23 3.20
CA LEU A 70 1.55 -10.11 3.07
C LEU A 70 2.25 -10.74 4.29
N HIS A 71 1.82 -10.45 5.50
CA HIS A 71 2.36 -11.07 6.71
C HIS A 71 2.12 -12.57 6.79
N LEU A 72 1.01 -13.07 6.23
CA LEU A 72 0.72 -14.50 6.14
C LEU A 72 1.49 -15.22 5.00
N GLY A 73 2.33 -14.52 4.25
CA GLY A 73 3.02 -15.07 3.08
C GLY A 73 2.11 -15.43 1.92
N ARG A 74 0.86 -14.92 1.90
CA ARG A 74 -0.11 -15.20 0.83
C ARG A 74 0.07 -14.24 -0.35
N TRP A 75 1.31 -14.17 -0.86
CA TRP A 75 1.78 -13.18 -1.84
C TRP A 75 0.91 -13.08 -3.09
N ARG A 76 0.47 -14.24 -3.66
CA ARG A 76 -0.38 -14.24 -4.87
C ARG A 76 -1.73 -13.58 -4.61
N LYS A 77 -2.35 -13.87 -3.46
CA LYS A 77 -3.64 -13.26 -3.10
C LYS A 77 -3.48 -11.76 -2.85
N ALA A 78 -2.42 -11.36 -2.16
CA ALA A 78 -2.10 -9.97 -1.94
C ALA A 78 -1.93 -9.21 -3.27
N ALA A 79 -1.14 -9.74 -4.21
CA ALA A 79 -0.94 -9.14 -5.52
C ALA A 79 -2.25 -9.01 -6.33
N GLN A 80 -3.11 -10.04 -6.30
CA GLN A 80 -4.40 -10.02 -6.99
C GLN A 80 -5.33 -8.97 -6.40
N LEU A 81 -5.43 -8.92 -5.06
CA LEU A 81 -6.26 -7.93 -4.37
C LEU A 81 -5.75 -6.51 -4.61
N SER A 82 -4.42 -6.31 -4.64
CA SER A 82 -3.84 -5.00 -4.98
C SER A 82 -4.19 -4.54 -6.40
N VAL A 83 -4.26 -5.45 -7.38
CA VAL A 83 -4.71 -5.12 -8.75
C VAL A 83 -6.18 -4.70 -8.75
N HIS A 84 -7.02 -5.37 -7.95
CA HIS A 84 -8.43 -5.01 -7.82
C HIS A 84 -8.59 -3.65 -7.14
N GLY A 85 -7.89 -3.42 -6.01
CA GLY A 85 -7.91 -2.17 -5.28
C GLY A 85 -7.46 -0.98 -6.14
N ALA A 86 -6.36 -1.11 -6.89
CA ALA A 86 -5.87 -0.05 -7.77
C ALA A 86 -6.84 0.33 -8.91
N LYS A 87 -7.77 -0.56 -9.28
CA LYS A 87 -8.82 -0.24 -10.27
C LYS A 87 -10.00 0.53 -9.66
N LEU A 88 -10.28 0.31 -8.39
CA LEU A 88 -11.38 0.94 -7.67
C LEU A 88 -10.96 2.27 -7.03
N HIS A 89 -9.68 2.38 -6.67
CA HIS A 89 -9.10 3.48 -5.89
C HIS A 89 -7.79 3.94 -6.57
N ASP A 90 -7.92 4.56 -7.74
CA ASP A 90 -6.81 4.92 -8.64
C ASP A 90 -5.87 6.01 -8.08
N SER A 91 -6.34 6.77 -7.08
CA SER A 91 -5.55 7.78 -6.39
C SER A 91 -4.74 7.24 -5.18
N GLU A 92 -4.87 5.93 -4.87
CA GLU A 92 -4.19 5.32 -3.72
C GLU A 92 -2.91 4.61 -4.16
N ASP A 93 -1.76 5.09 -3.70
CA ASP A 93 -0.45 4.56 -4.09
C ASP A 93 -0.10 3.23 -3.42
N GLU A 94 -0.70 2.96 -2.27
CA GLU A 94 -0.38 1.79 -1.47
C GLU A 94 -0.64 0.48 -2.22
N PHE A 95 -1.70 0.41 -3.03
CA PHE A 95 -1.98 -0.77 -3.86
C PHE A 95 -0.85 -1.08 -4.84
N THR A 96 -0.26 -0.06 -5.46
CA THR A 96 0.86 -0.22 -6.39
C THR A 96 2.09 -0.74 -5.67
N VAL A 97 2.42 -0.14 -4.53
CA VAL A 97 3.59 -0.54 -3.71
C VAL A 97 3.43 -1.95 -3.16
N GLN A 98 2.26 -2.28 -2.60
CA GLN A 98 1.99 -3.61 -2.05
C GLN A 98 1.98 -4.70 -3.12
N ARG A 99 1.48 -4.40 -4.34
CA ARG A 99 1.57 -5.31 -5.49
C ARG A 99 3.02 -5.59 -5.86
N ALA A 100 3.83 -4.56 -5.98
CA ALA A 100 5.24 -4.71 -6.32
C ALA A 100 5.99 -5.54 -5.25
N PHE A 101 5.75 -5.25 -3.97
CA PHE A 101 6.31 -6.02 -2.87
C PHE A 101 5.88 -7.51 -2.94
N ALA A 102 4.60 -7.80 -3.15
CA ALA A 102 4.11 -9.16 -3.26
C ALA A 102 4.74 -9.91 -4.45
N LEU A 103 4.90 -9.26 -5.60
CA LEU A 103 5.58 -9.82 -6.77
C LEU A 103 7.06 -10.12 -6.49
N HIS A 104 7.74 -9.21 -5.79
CA HIS A 104 9.12 -9.41 -5.39
C HIS A 104 9.28 -10.64 -4.47
N GLN A 105 8.40 -10.82 -3.49
CA GLN A 105 8.37 -11.99 -2.63
C GLN A 105 8.08 -13.32 -3.39
N LEU A 106 7.43 -13.22 -4.54
CA LEU A 106 7.22 -14.36 -5.46
C LEU A 106 8.42 -14.64 -6.38
N ASN A 107 9.55 -13.94 -6.20
CA ASN A 107 10.73 -13.95 -7.09
C ASN A 107 10.41 -13.48 -8.53
N LEU A 108 9.38 -12.63 -8.69
CA LEU A 108 8.99 -12.01 -9.96
C LEU A 108 9.51 -10.56 -10.01
N GLY A 109 10.78 -10.38 -9.73
CA GLY A 109 11.39 -9.07 -9.52
C GLY A 109 11.26 -8.12 -10.71
N GLU A 110 11.48 -8.60 -11.96
CA GLU A 110 11.28 -7.76 -13.16
C GLU A 110 9.84 -7.20 -13.23
N GLN A 111 8.85 -8.03 -12.90
CA GLN A 111 7.46 -7.60 -12.87
C GLN A 111 7.22 -6.60 -11.74
N ALA A 112 7.84 -6.82 -10.58
CA ALA A 112 7.77 -5.90 -9.45
C ALA A 112 8.34 -4.52 -9.80
N ALA A 113 9.54 -4.47 -10.39
CA ALA A 113 10.16 -3.22 -10.83
C ALA A 113 9.31 -2.52 -11.90
N ARG A 114 8.80 -3.25 -12.88
CA ARG A 114 7.92 -2.70 -13.92
C ARG A 114 6.68 -2.05 -13.34
N VAL A 115 6.02 -2.69 -12.36
CA VAL A 115 4.86 -2.10 -11.67
C VAL A 115 5.18 -0.74 -11.05
N LEU A 116 6.37 -0.59 -10.46
CA LEU A 116 6.78 0.68 -9.86
C LEU A 116 7.18 1.72 -10.93
N LEU A 117 7.88 1.31 -11.98
CA LEU A 117 8.33 2.22 -13.04
C LEU A 117 7.18 2.72 -13.90
N ASP A 118 6.15 1.89 -14.12
CA ASP A 118 4.94 2.25 -14.87
C ASP A 118 3.91 3.02 -14.01
N ALA A 119 4.18 3.21 -12.72
CA ALA A 119 3.31 3.95 -11.82
C ALA A 119 3.16 5.42 -12.24
N PRO A 120 2.04 6.08 -11.93
CA PRO A 120 1.87 7.52 -12.14
C PRO A 120 3.00 8.34 -11.51
N GLU A 121 3.28 9.53 -12.09
CA GLU A 121 4.42 10.35 -11.65
C GLU A 121 4.36 10.72 -10.16
N TRP A 122 3.17 10.98 -9.64
CA TRP A 122 3.01 11.33 -8.23
C TRP A 122 3.41 10.17 -7.29
N ILE A 123 3.20 8.90 -7.70
CA ILE A 123 3.70 7.72 -6.98
C ILE A 123 5.22 7.62 -7.15
N ARG A 124 5.73 7.83 -8.36
CA ARG A 124 7.18 7.75 -8.65
C ARG A 124 8.02 8.79 -7.89
N ARG A 125 7.40 9.84 -7.40
CA ARG A 125 8.04 10.85 -6.53
C ARG A 125 8.03 10.49 -5.05
N THR A 126 7.62 9.29 -4.68
CA THR A 126 7.60 8.86 -3.28
C THR A 126 8.91 8.16 -2.90
N GLY A 127 9.40 8.43 -1.69
CA GLY A 127 10.61 7.76 -1.19
C GLY A 127 10.43 6.25 -1.05
N ILE A 128 9.20 5.78 -0.77
CA ILE A 128 8.92 4.35 -0.62
C ILE A 128 9.07 3.58 -1.94
N LEU A 129 8.73 4.18 -3.07
CA LEU A 129 8.94 3.57 -4.39
C LEU A 129 10.43 3.34 -4.65
N HIS A 130 11.25 4.36 -4.47
CA HIS A 130 12.70 4.27 -4.68
C HIS A 130 13.35 3.31 -3.69
N TYR A 131 12.86 3.23 -2.46
CA TYR A 131 13.33 2.26 -1.48
C TYR A 131 13.06 0.82 -1.95
N ASN A 132 11.84 0.51 -2.42
CA ASN A 132 11.53 -0.82 -2.93
C ASN A 132 12.36 -1.16 -4.18
N LEU A 133 12.53 -0.21 -5.12
CA LEU A 133 13.42 -0.41 -6.27
C LEU A 133 14.85 -0.72 -5.83
N ALA A 134 15.38 -0.03 -4.81
CA ALA A 134 16.71 -0.31 -4.30
C ALA A 134 16.84 -1.76 -3.80
N CYS A 135 15.85 -2.26 -3.04
CA CYS A 135 15.84 -3.65 -2.59
C CYS A 135 15.82 -4.63 -3.76
N TYR A 136 15.00 -4.35 -4.79
CA TYR A 136 14.91 -5.24 -5.97
C TYR A 136 16.22 -5.26 -6.76
N GLU A 137 16.81 -4.10 -7.03
CA GLU A 137 18.08 -3.98 -7.74
C GLU A 137 19.24 -4.63 -6.97
N ALA A 138 19.27 -4.47 -5.65
CA ALA A 138 20.30 -5.10 -4.80
C ALA A 138 20.21 -6.62 -4.86
N ARG A 139 19.02 -7.21 -4.78
CA ARG A 139 18.81 -8.67 -4.92
C ARG A 139 19.21 -9.21 -6.30
N TRP A 140 19.21 -8.39 -7.33
CA TRP A 140 19.70 -8.75 -8.66
C TRP A 140 21.22 -8.53 -8.83
N GLY A 141 21.89 -8.01 -7.81
CA GLY A 141 23.33 -7.70 -7.86
C GLY A 141 23.64 -6.35 -8.51
N ASN A 142 22.63 -5.56 -8.87
CA ASN A 142 22.80 -4.24 -9.48
C ASN A 142 23.11 -3.17 -8.41
N LEU A 143 24.17 -3.39 -7.63
CA LEU A 143 24.49 -2.58 -6.42
C LEU A 143 24.64 -1.08 -6.72
N THR A 144 25.14 -0.72 -7.91
CA THR A 144 25.28 0.68 -8.31
C THR A 144 23.91 1.36 -8.44
N VAL A 145 22.96 0.71 -9.12
CA VAL A 145 21.58 1.22 -9.29
C VAL A 145 20.86 1.23 -7.94
N ALA A 146 21.01 0.16 -7.15
CA ALA A 146 20.43 0.07 -5.82
C ALA A 146 20.91 1.23 -4.92
N ARG A 147 22.20 1.59 -4.98
CA ARG A 147 22.74 2.73 -4.23
C ARG A 147 22.15 4.06 -4.66
N GLN A 148 21.95 4.27 -5.95
CA GLN A 148 21.29 5.48 -6.45
C GLN A 148 19.83 5.55 -5.98
N CYS A 149 19.10 4.45 -6.10
CA CYS A 149 17.70 4.37 -5.64
C CYS A 149 17.57 4.63 -4.13
N VAL A 150 18.45 4.05 -3.30
CA VAL A 150 18.38 4.29 -1.84
C VAL A 150 18.74 5.73 -1.47
N GLN A 151 19.66 6.36 -2.20
CA GLN A 151 19.98 7.77 -1.99
C GLN A 151 18.78 8.66 -2.31
N GLU A 152 18.11 8.42 -3.44
CA GLU A 152 16.90 9.15 -3.82
C GLU A 152 15.76 8.91 -2.81
N ALA A 153 15.57 7.67 -2.37
CA ALA A 153 14.59 7.34 -1.32
C ALA A 153 14.81 8.17 -0.04
N ILE A 154 16.07 8.27 0.40
CA ILE A 154 16.45 9.03 1.60
C ILE A 154 16.34 10.55 1.37
N HIS A 155 16.63 11.02 0.16
CA HIS A 155 16.45 12.43 -0.21
C HIS A 155 14.98 12.84 -0.12
N LEU A 156 14.08 12.02 -0.67
CA LEU A 156 12.64 12.25 -0.66
C LEU A 156 12.02 12.05 0.75
N ASN A 157 12.54 11.10 1.52
CA ASN A 157 12.07 10.84 2.89
C ASN A 157 13.23 10.36 3.77
N SER A 158 13.77 11.26 4.59
CA SER A 158 14.92 10.98 5.46
C SER A 158 14.67 9.87 6.50
N ALA A 159 13.42 9.61 6.89
CA ALA A 159 13.07 8.53 7.83
C ALA A 159 13.41 7.13 7.29
N ILE A 160 13.46 6.97 5.94
CA ILE A 160 13.82 5.71 5.28
C ILE A 160 15.25 5.28 5.63
N ARG A 161 16.17 6.20 5.92
CA ARG A 161 17.58 5.89 6.22
C ARG A 161 17.74 4.80 7.28
N LYS A 162 16.96 4.87 8.35
CA LYS A 162 17.05 3.89 9.45
C LYS A 162 16.65 2.49 8.95
N ASN A 163 15.55 2.40 8.25
CA ASN A 163 15.04 1.13 7.73
C ASN A 163 16.00 0.55 6.68
N ALA A 164 16.48 1.38 5.74
CA ALA A 164 17.41 0.97 4.70
C ALA A 164 18.73 0.39 5.25
N ARG A 165 19.23 0.89 6.38
CA ARG A 165 20.43 0.36 7.03
C ARG A 165 20.22 -0.98 7.72
N GLN A 166 18.99 -1.32 8.07
CA GLN A 166 18.63 -2.55 8.76
C GLN A 166 18.05 -3.60 7.81
N ASP A 167 17.80 -3.22 6.56
CA ASP A 167 17.22 -4.11 5.58
C ASP A 167 18.23 -5.12 5.06
N PRO A 168 17.95 -6.44 5.20
CA PRO A 168 18.84 -7.50 4.71
C PRO A 168 19.10 -7.41 3.20
N ASP A 169 18.11 -6.97 2.40
CA ASP A 169 18.27 -6.85 0.95
C ASP A 169 19.27 -5.75 0.56
N LEU A 170 19.49 -4.77 1.43
CA LEU A 170 20.41 -3.66 1.21
C LEU A 170 21.73 -3.79 1.96
N ALA A 171 21.97 -4.91 2.67
CA ALA A 171 23.14 -5.08 3.53
C ALA A 171 24.47 -4.85 2.78
N GLU A 172 24.57 -5.31 1.52
CA GLU A 172 25.77 -5.16 0.70
C GLU A 172 26.09 -3.69 0.31
N LEU A 173 25.13 -2.79 0.41
CA LEU A 173 25.36 -1.37 0.10
C LEU A 173 26.14 -0.64 1.19
N TRP A 174 26.20 -1.19 2.39
CA TRP A 174 26.77 -0.56 3.58
C TRP A 174 28.15 -1.13 3.97
N ASN A 175 28.60 -2.17 3.27
CA ASN A 175 29.94 -2.78 3.39
C ASN A 175 30.93 -2.07 2.40
#